data_d7c240416837f3cb80c1e43b25b773e5
#
_entry.id   d7c240416837f3cb80c1e43b25b773e5
#
_cell.length_a   1.000
_cell.length_b   1.000
_cell.length_c   1.000
_cell.angle_alpha   90.00
_cell.angle_beta   90.00
_cell.angle_gamma   90.00
#
_symmetry.space_group_name_H-M   'P 1'
#
loop_
_entity.id
_entity.type
_entity.pdbx_description
1 polymer ?
#
loop_
_entity_poly.entity_id
_entity_poly.type
_entity_poly.pdbx_seq_one_letter_code
_entity_poly.pdbx_strand_id
1 'polypeptide(L)'
;RGEQEIDERFGVQAQRGENPLGSYREPNQRFAVNSYLDYQGDKLTERFDAGSYVTLTEALNRHDVGRGRGGLNKALASSTVPTMVVGVDTDILYPYHQQEHISRNIGNLLAMAKVVSPIGHDAFLAESRQMDRILRNFLALSAPDGLDLGPMYVGDEYYI
;
A
#
# COMPACT_ATOMS: atom_id res chain seq x y z
N ARG A 1 -3.63 -1.97 6.41
CA ARG A 1 -4.96 -1.43 6.67
C ARG A 1 -4.85 -0.06 7.30
N GLY A 2 -5.79 0.83 7.00
CA GLY A 2 -5.86 2.15 7.62
C GLY A 2 -6.32 2.07 9.07
N GLU A 3 -5.96 3.08 9.87
CA GLU A 3 -6.35 3.18 11.29
C GLU A 3 -7.87 3.18 11.44
N GLN A 4 -8.57 3.96 10.64
CA GLN A 4 -10.03 4.06 10.66
C GLN A 4 -10.71 2.71 10.40
N GLU A 5 -10.23 1.90 9.45
CA GLU A 5 -10.80 0.58 9.17
C GLU A 5 -10.64 -0.39 10.34
N ILE A 6 -9.50 -0.33 11.03
CA ILE A 6 -9.26 -1.15 12.23
C ILE A 6 -10.22 -0.76 13.34
N ASP A 7 -10.39 0.54 13.59
CA ASP A 7 -11.31 1.05 14.62
C ASP A 7 -12.77 0.71 14.31
N GLU A 8 -13.22 0.89 13.08
CA GLU A 8 -14.57 0.52 12.65
C GLU A 8 -14.86 -0.98 12.79
N ARG A 9 -13.86 -1.80 12.50
CA ARG A 9 -14.00 -3.25 12.52
C ARG A 9 -13.90 -3.88 13.90
N PHE A 10 -13.02 -3.40 14.73
CA PHE A 10 -12.71 -4.01 16.02
C PHE A 10 -13.00 -3.08 17.18
N GLY A 11 -12.58 -1.82 17.12
CA GLY A 11 -12.70 -0.84 18.20
C GLY A 11 -12.25 -1.43 19.55
N VAL A 12 -13.08 -1.24 20.56
CA VAL A 12 -12.91 -1.82 21.91
C VAL A 12 -13.79 -3.05 22.13
N GLN A 13 -14.19 -3.75 21.07
CA GLN A 13 -15.07 -4.92 21.18
C GLN A 13 -14.35 -6.08 21.87
N ALA A 14 -15.02 -6.68 22.84
CA ALA A 14 -14.56 -7.92 23.46
C ALA A 14 -14.68 -9.10 22.49
N GLN A 15 -13.81 -10.08 22.62
CA GLN A 15 -14.02 -11.36 21.98
C GLN A 15 -15.30 -12.02 22.51
N ARG A 16 -16.00 -12.78 21.68
CA ARG A 16 -17.25 -13.43 22.05
C ARG A 16 -17.05 -14.32 23.29
N GLY A 17 -17.78 -14.02 24.36
CA GLY A 17 -17.71 -14.74 25.61
C GLY A 17 -16.60 -14.26 26.58
N GLU A 18 -15.90 -13.20 26.25
CA GLU A 18 -14.86 -12.59 27.07
C GLU A 18 -15.24 -11.18 27.52
N ASN A 19 -14.63 -10.69 28.59
CA ASN A 19 -14.86 -9.35 29.12
C ASN A 19 -13.53 -8.68 29.52
N PRO A 20 -12.74 -8.17 28.54
CA PRO A 20 -11.44 -7.57 28.81
C PRO A 20 -11.49 -6.28 29.65
N LEU A 21 -12.69 -5.66 29.76
CA LEU A 21 -12.94 -4.49 30.60
C LEU A 21 -13.57 -4.86 31.95
N GLY A 22 -13.70 -6.15 32.24
CA GLY A 22 -14.24 -6.67 33.50
C GLY A 22 -13.30 -6.52 34.69
N SER A 23 -13.63 -7.17 35.81
CA SER A 23 -12.82 -7.06 37.02
C SER A 23 -11.41 -7.61 36.83
N TYR A 24 -10.44 -6.99 37.51
CA TYR A 24 -8.99 -7.32 37.48
C TYR A 24 -8.65 -8.78 37.85
N ARG A 25 -9.65 -9.57 38.23
CA ARG A 25 -9.47 -10.95 38.73
C ARG A 25 -9.53 -12.03 37.66
N GLU A 26 -9.88 -11.67 36.42
CA GLU A 26 -9.92 -12.62 35.31
C GLU A 26 -8.79 -12.30 34.31
N PRO A 27 -7.57 -12.84 34.52
CA PRO A 27 -6.48 -12.64 33.56
C PRO A 27 -6.80 -13.35 32.23
N ASN A 28 -6.29 -12.81 31.14
CA ASN A 28 -6.39 -13.33 29.78
C ASN A 28 -7.69 -13.10 29.01
N GLN A 29 -8.53 -12.17 29.46
CA GLN A 29 -9.66 -11.72 28.65
C GLN A 29 -9.16 -10.91 27.43
N ARG A 30 -9.72 -11.15 26.24
CA ARG A 30 -9.21 -10.62 24.99
C ARG A 30 -10.20 -9.71 24.27
N PHE A 31 -9.66 -8.73 23.58
CA PHE A 31 -10.42 -7.97 22.59
C PHE A 31 -10.53 -8.74 21.26
N ALA A 32 -11.54 -8.44 20.47
CA ALA A 32 -11.75 -9.06 19.16
C ALA A 32 -10.54 -8.92 18.22
N VAL A 33 -9.81 -7.81 18.32
CA VAL A 33 -8.58 -7.59 17.56
C VAL A 33 -7.48 -8.60 17.88
N ASN A 34 -7.39 -9.10 19.11
CA ASN A 34 -6.37 -10.09 19.49
C ASN A 34 -6.55 -11.39 18.69
N SER A 35 -7.78 -11.89 18.58
CA SER A 35 -8.07 -13.09 17.78
C SER A 35 -7.77 -12.91 16.30
N TYR A 36 -8.02 -11.72 15.78
CA TYR A 36 -7.64 -11.39 14.41
C TYR A 36 -6.11 -11.44 14.23
N LEU A 37 -5.35 -10.87 15.17
CA LEU A 37 -3.88 -10.88 15.11
C LEU A 37 -3.30 -12.29 15.24
N ASP A 38 -3.84 -13.09 16.16
CA ASP A 38 -3.44 -14.51 16.32
C ASP A 38 -3.67 -15.27 14.99
N TYR A 39 -4.87 -15.16 14.42
CA TYR A 39 -5.20 -15.78 13.14
C TYR A 39 -4.27 -15.35 12.01
N GLN A 40 -3.90 -14.08 11.92
CA GLN A 40 -2.97 -13.60 10.89
C GLN A 40 -1.55 -14.11 11.14
N GLY A 41 -1.13 -14.20 12.41
CA GLY A 41 0.15 -14.79 12.81
C GLY A 41 0.27 -16.25 12.41
N ASP A 42 -0.74 -17.06 12.74
CA ASP A 42 -0.79 -18.46 12.36
C ASP A 42 -0.71 -18.64 10.84
N LYS A 43 -1.51 -17.91 10.10
CA LYS A 43 -1.46 -17.92 8.62
C LYS A 43 -0.10 -17.52 8.05
N LEU A 44 0.60 -16.60 8.69
CA LEU A 44 1.93 -16.20 8.26
C LEU A 44 2.92 -17.35 8.43
N THR A 45 2.90 -18.01 9.61
CA THR A 45 3.82 -19.12 9.93
C THR A 45 3.58 -20.35 9.07
N GLU A 46 2.35 -20.59 8.60
CA GLU A 46 2.03 -21.69 7.68
C GLU A 46 2.62 -21.51 6.28
N ARG A 47 2.78 -20.29 5.83
CA ARG A 47 3.18 -19.98 4.43
C ARG A 47 4.55 -19.33 4.30
N PHE A 48 5.17 -18.93 5.39
CA PHE A 48 6.41 -18.15 5.37
C PHE A 48 7.44 -18.71 6.34
N ASP A 49 8.59 -19.07 5.83
CA ASP A 49 9.71 -19.52 6.64
C ASP A 49 10.35 -18.35 7.40
N ALA A 50 10.64 -18.54 8.69
CA ALA A 50 11.21 -17.51 9.54
C ALA A 50 12.59 -17.03 9.06
N GLY A 51 13.43 -17.93 8.53
CA GLY A 51 14.74 -17.56 7.98
C GLY A 51 14.60 -16.69 6.73
N SER A 52 13.66 -17.04 5.86
CA SER A 52 13.31 -16.24 4.68
C SER A 52 12.79 -14.85 5.07
N TYR A 53 11.94 -14.77 6.09
CA TYR A 53 11.42 -13.50 6.61
C TYR A 53 12.56 -12.57 7.07
N VAL A 54 13.48 -13.09 7.89
CA VAL A 54 14.65 -12.31 8.36
C VAL A 54 15.51 -11.86 7.18
N THR A 55 15.83 -12.77 6.25
CA THR A 55 16.67 -12.46 5.09
C THR A 55 16.05 -11.36 4.21
N LEU A 56 14.76 -11.43 3.93
CA LEU A 56 14.06 -10.42 3.15
C LEU A 56 13.96 -9.09 3.90
N THR A 57 13.73 -9.12 5.21
CA THR A 57 13.73 -7.91 6.04
C THR A 57 15.09 -7.21 6.02
N GLU A 58 16.19 -7.97 6.14
CA GLU A 58 17.54 -7.41 6.01
C GLU A 58 17.82 -6.84 4.63
N ALA A 59 17.35 -7.50 3.58
CA ALA A 59 17.49 -7.00 2.22
C ALA A 59 16.75 -5.67 2.01
N LEU A 60 15.50 -5.57 2.53
CA LEU A 60 14.71 -4.34 2.51
C LEU A 60 15.40 -3.21 3.29
N ASN A 61 15.89 -3.50 4.50
CA ASN A 61 16.58 -2.51 5.34
C ASN A 61 17.88 -1.98 4.71
N ARG A 62 18.54 -2.79 3.87
CA ARG A 62 19.78 -2.41 3.18
C ARG A 62 19.53 -1.84 1.79
N HIS A 63 18.28 -1.87 1.31
CA HIS A 63 17.96 -1.36 -0.02
C HIS A 63 18.16 0.16 -0.09
N ASP A 64 18.97 0.58 -1.07
CA ASP A 64 19.22 1.99 -1.38
C ASP A 64 19.42 2.14 -2.88
N VAL A 65 18.40 2.63 -3.56
CA VAL A 65 18.43 2.85 -5.01
C VAL A 65 19.45 3.90 -5.42
N GLY A 66 19.80 4.81 -4.49
CA GLY A 66 20.79 5.88 -4.74
C GLY A 66 22.25 5.45 -4.57
N ARG A 67 22.51 4.27 -3.99
CA ARG A 67 23.85 3.79 -3.68
C ARG A 67 24.69 3.64 -4.95
N GLY A 68 25.83 4.32 -5.00
CA GLY A 68 26.70 4.33 -6.17
C GLY A 68 26.17 5.08 -7.40
N ARG A 69 25.00 5.75 -7.28
CA ARG A 69 24.33 6.46 -8.38
C ARG A 69 24.20 7.97 -8.15
N GLY A 70 24.88 8.49 -7.13
CA GLY A 70 24.86 9.92 -6.80
C GLY A 70 23.66 10.36 -5.95
N GLY A 71 23.04 9.43 -5.22
CA GLY A 71 21.90 9.67 -4.33
C GLY A 71 20.55 9.38 -4.99
N LEU A 72 19.50 9.36 -4.14
CA LEU A 72 18.15 8.97 -4.52
C LEU A 72 17.60 9.77 -5.72
N ASN A 73 17.63 11.08 -5.64
CA ASN A 73 17.02 11.93 -6.67
C ASN A 73 17.74 11.78 -8.03
N LYS A 74 19.06 11.64 -8.01
CA LYS A 74 19.81 11.43 -9.25
C LYS A 74 19.54 10.05 -9.86
N ALA A 75 19.41 9.03 -9.02
CA ALA A 75 19.03 7.70 -9.46
C ALA A 75 17.63 7.66 -10.07
N LEU A 76 16.66 8.31 -9.44
CA LEU A 76 15.29 8.45 -9.99
C LEU A 76 15.28 9.22 -11.31
N ALA A 77 15.99 10.36 -11.37
CA ALA A 77 16.06 11.20 -12.57
C ALA A 77 16.72 10.49 -13.77
N SER A 78 17.52 9.46 -13.54
CA SER A 78 18.15 8.68 -14.61
C SER A 78 17.20 7.67 -15.28
N SER A 79 16.00 7.46 -14.77
CA SER A 79 15.01 6.55 -15.36
C SER A 79 14.49 7.14 -16.67
N THR A 80 14.58 6.37 -17.74
CA THR A 80 14.01 6.71 -19.06
C THR A 80 12.72 5.96 -19.35
N VAL A 81 12.34 5.03 -18.48
CA VAL A 81 11.13 4.21 -18.65
C VAL A 81 9.89 5.05 -18.39
N PRO A 82 8.89 5.04 -19.30
CA PRO A 82 7.61 5.67 -19.04
C PRO A 82 7.00 5.15 -17.73
N THR A 83 6.78 6.04 -16.80
CA THR A 83 6.41 5.67 -15.43
C THR A 83 5.14 6.39 -14.99
N MET A 84 4.23 5.66 -14.39
CA MET A 84 3.16 6.23 -13.57
C MET A 84 3.41 5.89 -12.11
N VAL A 85 3.24 6.87 -11.23
CA VAL A 85 3.32 6.68 -9.79
C VAL A 85 1.90 6.66 -9.23
N VAL A 86 1.59 5.64 -8.43
CA VAL A 86 0.28 5.51 -7.79
C VAL A 86 0.48 5.46 -6.28
N GLY A 87 -0.26 6.28 -5.54
CA GLY A 87 -0.24 6.27 -4.07
C GLY A 87 -1.64 6.15 -3.49
N VAL A 88 -1.74 5.54 -2.32
CA VAL A 88 -2.98 5.48 -1.53
C VAL A 88 -2.92 6.54 -0.45
N ASP A 89 -3.97 7.33 -0.27
CA ASP A 89 -4.00 8.48 0.64
C ASP A 89 -3.85 8.11 2.12
N THR A 90 -4.32 6.94 2.51
CA THR A 90 -4.26 6.41 3.90
C THR A 90 -3.17 5.37 4.12
N ASP A 91 -2.25 5.18 3.15
CA ASP A 91 -1.16 4.20 3.29
C ASP A 91 -0.13 4.67 4.32
N ILE A 92 0.02 3.91 5.41
CA ILE A 92 1.01 4.18 6.46
C ILE A 92 2.33 3.42 6.26
N LEU A 93 2.35 2.39 5.39
CA LEU A 93 3.57 1.62 5.07
C LEU A 93 4.42 2.36 4.02
N TYR A 94 3.75 2.84 2.97
CA TYR A 94 4.35 3.66 1.92
C TYR A 94 3.56 4.98 1.80
N PRO A 95 3.76 5.92 2.73
CA PRO A 95 2.96 7.13 2.82
C PRO A 95 2.91 7.93 1.52
N TYR A 96 1.77 8.54 1.24
CA TYR A 96 1.49 9.23 -0.02
C TYR A 96 2.56 10.27 -0.40
N HIS A 97 3.10 11.00 0.59
CA HIS A 97 4.16 11.99 0.36
C HIS A 97 5.46 11.38 -0.20
N GLN A 98 5.73 10.09 0.06
CA GLN A 98 6.88 9.39 -0.54
C GLN A 98 6.63 9.11 -2.02
N GLN A 99 5.40 8.78 -2.38
CA GLN A 99 5.00 8.61 -3.79
C GLN A 99 5.08 9.95 -4.53
N GLU A 100 4.66 11.05 -3.89
CA GLU A 100 4.87 12.40 -4.44
C GLU A 100 6.35 12.74 -4.63
N HIS A 101 7.21 12.33 -3.69
CA HIS A 101 8.65 12.52 -3.83
C HIS A 101 9.20 11.76 -5.05
N ILE A 102 8.79 10.50 -5.25
CA ILE A 102 9.16 9.72 -6.42
C ILE A 102 8.68 10.42 -7.69
N SER A 103 7.42 10.84 -7.76
CA SER A 103 6.84 11.47 -8.95
C SER A 103 7.56 12.77 -9.33
N ARG A 104 7.99 13.57 -8.36
CA ARG A 104 8.74 14.80 -8.61
C ARG A 104 10.18 14.59 -9.11
N ASN A 105 10.73 13.40 -8.93
CA ASN A 105 12.14 13.14 -9.21
C ASN A 105 12.37 12.09 -10.29
N ILE A 106 11.37 11.31 -10.68
CA ILE A 106 11.52 10.28 -11.72
C ILE A 106 11.69 10.93 -13.11
N GLY A 107 12.63 10.43 -13.90
CA GLY A 107 13.05 11.09 -15.14
C GLY A 107 12.02 11.07 -16.27
N ASN A 108 11.14 10.06 -16.31
CA ASN A 108 10.09 9.96 -17.34
C ASN A 108 8.74 9.66 -16.70
N LEU A 109 8.21 10.66 -15.97
CA LEU A 109 6.88 10.58 -15.39
C LEU A 109 5.82 10.83 -16.47
N LEU A 110 4.89 9.91 -16.65
CA LEU A 110 3.69 10.10 -17.49
C LEU A 110 2.53 10.64 -16.67
N ALA A 111 2.34 10.13 -15.45
CA ALA A 111 1.23 10.57 -14.59
C ALA A 111 1.52 10.21 -13.12
N MET A 112 0.84 10.91 -12.22
CA MET A 112 0.67 10.51 -10.82
C MET A 112 -0.81 10.33 -10.53
N ALA A 113 -1.18 9.24 -9.87
CA ALA A 113 -2.57 8.95 -9.50
C ALA A 113 -2.69 8.71 -7.99
N LYS A 114 -3.86 9.07 -7.45
CA LYS A 114 -4.22 8.84 -6.06
C LYS A 114 -5.36 7.84 -5.97
N VAL A 115 -5.21 6.81 -5.15
CA VAL A 115 -6.31 5.95 -4.71
C VAL A 115 -6.82 6.48 -3.38
N VAL A 116 -8.10 6.81 -3.34
CA VAL A 116 -8.76 7.30 -2.12
C VAL A 116 -9.47 6.13 -1.45
N SER A 117 -9.04 5.76 -0.25
CA SER A 117 -9.61 4.61 0.45
C SER A 117 -9.24 4.60 1.93
N PRO A 118 -10.16 4.24 2.85
CA PRO A 118 -9.84 4.04 4.26
C PRO A 118 -9.06 2.75 4.54
N ILE A 119 -8.88 1.88 3.55
CA ILE A 119 -8.26 0.54 3.72
C ILE A 119 -6.75 0.62 3.97
N GLY A 120 -6.10 1.71 3.59
CA GLY A 120 -4.66 1.84 3.69
C GLY A 120 -3.92 1.05 2.60
N HIS A 121 -2.76 0.48 2.92
CA HIS A 121 -1.89 -0.17 1.96
C HIS A 121 -2.60 -1.17 1.02
N ASP A 122 -3.51 -1.98 1.55
CA ASP A 122 -4.21 -3.00 0.77
C ASP A 122 -5.24 -2.42 -0.22
N ALA A 123 -5.45 -1.10 -0.25
CA ALA A 123 -6.42 -0.46 -1.13
C ALA A 123 -6.15 -0.75 -2.62
N PHE A 124 -4.88 -0.90 -3.03
CA PHE A 124 -4.56 -1.23 -4.42
C PHE A 124 -5.10 -2.59 -4.88
N LEU A 125 -5.41 -3.49 -3.93
CA LEU A 125 -6.09 -4.77 -4.20
C LEU A 125 -7.61 -4.67 -4.04
N ALA A 126 -8.08 -3.88 -3.09
CA ALA A 126 -9.49 -3.79 -2.72
C ALA A 126 -10.27 -2.81 -3.61
N GLU A 127 -9.65 -1.69 -4.01
CA GLU A 127 -10.24 -0.64 -4.83
C GLU A 127 -10.13 -0.95 -6.33
N SER A 128 -10.61 -2.11 -6.73
CA SER A 128 -10.42 -2.63 -8.09
C SER A 128 -10.93 -1.70 -9.18
N ARG A 129 -12.02 -0.93 -8.92
CA ARG A 129 -12.57 0.02 -9.90
C ARG A 129 -11.67 1.24 -10.11
N GLN A 130 -11.07 1.76 -9.03
CA GLN A 130 -10.10 2.85 -9.13
C GLN A 130 -8.84 2.36 -9.85
N MET A 131 -8.33 1.20 -9.46
CA MET A 131 -7.14 0.61 -10.08
C MET A 131 -7.33 0.26 -11.56
N ASP A 132 -8.47 -0.31 -11.95
CA ASP A 132 -8.77 -0.59 -13.36
C ASP A 132 -8.70 0.69 -14.21
N ARG A 133 -9.34 1.77 -13.75
CA ARG A 133 -9.31 3.07 -14.41
C ARG A 133 -7.89 3.63 -14.53
N ILE A 134 -7.12 3.60 -13.43
CA ILE A 134 -5.74 4.08 -13.39
C ILE A 134 -4.88 3.31 -14.38
N LEU A 135 -4.97 1.97 -14.37
CA LEU A 135 -4.17 1.12 -15.24
C LEU A 135 -4.53 1.28 -16.72
N ARG A 136 -5.82 1.40 -17.06
CA ARG A 136 -6.26 1.67 -18.44
C ARG A 136 -5.72 3.00 -18.94
N ASN A 137 -5.79 4.05 -18.13
CA ASN A 137 -5.24 5.36 -18.50
C ASN A 137 -3.73 5.29 -18.72
N PHE A 138 -2.99 4.60 -17.85
CA PHE A 138 -1.55 4.43 -18.03
C PHE A 138 -1.22 3.66 -19.31
N LEU A 139 -1.92 2.57 -19.59
CA LEU A 139 -1.71 1.80 -20.81
C LEU A 139 -2.01 2.62 -22.06
N ALA A 140 -3.07 3.44 -22.04
CA ALA A 140 -3.36 4.35 -23.13
C ALA A 140 -2.27 5.41 -23.34
N LEU A 141 -1.72 5.99 -22.26
CA LEU A 141 -0.63 6.97 -22.33
C LEU A 141 0.70 6.37 -22.78
N SER A 142 0.96 5.09 -22.46
CA SER A 142 2.22 4.42 -22.72
C SER A 142 2.24 3.57 -24.00
N ALA A 143 1.07 3.32 -24.59
CA ALA A 143 0.94 2.47 -25.77
C ALA A 143 1.41 3.20 -27.04
N PRO A 144 2.11 2.51 -27.94
CA PRO A 144 2.27 3.00 -29.30
C PRO A 144 0.88 3.14 -29.97
N ASP A 145 0.77 4.07 -30.94
CA ASP A 145 -0.47 4.36 -31.65
C ASP A 145 -1.23 3.09 -32.05
N GLY A 146 -2.45 2.95 -31.55
CA GLY A 146 -3.36 1.88 -31.97
C GLY A 146 -3.93 0.97 -30.89
N LEU A 147 -3.60 1.14 -29.62
CA LEU A 147 -4.24 0.39 -28.55
C LEU A 147 -5.58 1.05 -28.16
N ASP A 148 -6.67 0.57 -28.72
CA ASP A 148 -8.02 0.99 -28.32
C ASP A 148 -8.40 0.33 -26.99
N LEU A 149 -8.33 1.05 -25.91
CA LEU A 149 -8.73 0.60 -24.56
C LEU A 149 -10.21 0.94 -24.26
N GLY A 150 -10.96 1.40 -25.26
CA GLY A 150 -12.32 1.93 -25.07
C GLY A 150 -12.33 3.33 -24.43
N PRO A 151 -13.51 3.86 -24.09
CA PRO A 151 -13.63 5.23 -23.60
C PRO A 151 -12.84 5.45 -22.31
N MET A 152 -11.91 6.40 -22.34
CA MET A 152 -11.16 6.83 -21.15
C MET A 152 -12.08 7.64 -20.22
N TYR A 153 -12.23 7.16 -19.00
CA TYR A 153 -12.81 7.97 -17.93
C TYR A 153 -11.70 8.86 -17.33
N VAL A 154 -11.72 10.12 -17.70
CA VAL A 154 -10.94 11.17 -17.03
C VAL A 154 -11.71 11.56 -15.77
N GLY A 155 -11.35 11.01 -14.63
CA GLY A 155 -11.92 11.44 -13.35
C GLY A 155 -11.11 12.62 -12.78
N ASP A 156 -11.76 13.47 -12.00
CA ASP A 156 -11.32 14.80 -11.54
C ASP A 156 -10.08 14.88 -10.65
N GLU A 157 -9.25 13.85 -10.53
CA GLU A 157 -8.16 13.78 -9.56
C GLU A 157 -6.78 13.45 -10.16
N TYR A 158 -6.53 13.78 -11.41
CA TYR A 158 -5.20 13.66 -11.99
C TYR A 158 -4.50 15.03 -12.02
N TYR A 159 -3.41 15.15 -11.26
CA TYR A 159 -2.44 16.23 -11.44
C TYR A 159 -1.49 15.83 -12.58
N ILE A 160 -1.59 16.51 -13.69
CA ILE A 160 -0.60 16.46 -14.78
C ILE A 160 0.58 17.36 -14.42
#